data_3bfa0fa0bf6d2ea8d821128ec0f130be
#
_entry.id   3bfa0fa0bf6d2ea8d821128ec0f130be
#
_cell.length_a   1.000
_cell.length_b   1.000
_cell.length_c   1.000
_cell.angle_alpha   90.00
_cell.angle_beta   90.00
_cell.angle_gamma   90.00
#
_symmetry.space_group_name_H-M   'P 1'
#
loop_
_entity.id
_entity.type
_entity.pdbx_description
1 polymer ?
#
loop_
_entity_poly.entity_id
_entity_poly.type
_entity_poly.pdbx_seq_one_letter_code
_entity_poly.pdbx_strand_id
1 'polypeptide(L)'
;SGIEMSYNDELKQNGNSLNLTIDTDLQYLIREELLKSEEIFKNIGSASILMDINSGEILSLISLPDFNLNKRQELDDLRFTNKVTKGVYELGSVFKTLTLASAFEYEILKPNTMFENLEQKIYCAGNQISEYDEKLPTNLTAEQILVRSSNIGSVRIAQKVGIDKYKSFLKKIGVLDKIQFDIEEVGQPLNFRWGKCKLATTSFGHG
;
A
#
# COMPACT_ATOMS: atom_id res chain seq x y z
N SER A 1 3.41 23.80 0.26
CA SER A 1 2.88 22.42 0.34
C SER A 1 2.73 22.00 1.79
N GLY A 2 1.99 20.92 2.04
CA GLY A 2 1.82 20.34 3.37
C GLY A 2 0.86 21.12 4.27
N ILE A 3 1.02 20.94 5.58
CA ILE A 3 0.13 21.46 6.61
C ILE A 3 0.00 22.98 6.55
N GLU A 4 1.10 23.70 6.41
CA GLU A 4 1.05 25.17 6.31
C GLU A 4 0.22 25.68 5.14
N MET A 5 0.26 24.99 4.00
CA MET A 5 -0.56 25.34 2.85
C MET A 5 -2.03 25.03 3.08
N SER A 6 -2.34 23.86 3.61
CA SER A 6 -3.71 23.41 3.85
C SER A 6 -4.44 24.27 4.89
N TYR A 7 -3.71 24.79 5.89
CA TYR A 7 -4.26 25.61 6.97
C TYR A 7 -3.83 27.08 6.90
N ASN A 8 -3.35 27.54 5.75
CA ASN A 8 -2.80 28.91 5.61
C ASN A 8 -3.79 30.02 5.98
N ASP A 9 -5.05 29.88 5.61
CA ASP A 9 -6.07 30.89 5.88
C ASP A 9 -6.47 30.93 7.36
N GLU A 10 -6.51 29.76 8.00
CA GLU A 10 -6.78 29.64 9.43
C GLU A 10 -5.63 30.24 10.27
N LEU A 11 -4.39 29.93 9.91
CA LEU A 11 -3.20 30.47 10.56
C LEU A 11 -3.07 31.99 10.39
N LYS A 12 -3.48 32.54 9.25
CA LYS A 12 -3.42 33.99 9.00
C LYS A 12 -4.53 34.79 9.70
N GLN A 13 -5.75 34.24 9.76
CA GLN A 13 -6.92 34.98 10.22
C GLN A 13 -7.00 35.10 11.75
N ASN A 14 -6.55 34.11 12.50
CA ASN A 14 -6.84 34.02 13.92
C ASN A 14 -5.63 34.15 14.85
N GLY A 15 -4.40 34.14 14.33
CA GLY A 15 -3.19 34.08 15.17
C GLY A 15 -3.16 32.84 16.11
N ASN A 16 -4.01 31.85 15.82
CA ASN A 16 -4.15 30.64 16.60
C ASN A 16 -3.04 29.64 16.27
N SER A 17 -2.63 28.88 17.27
CA SER A 17 -1.74 27.74 17.06
C SER A 17 -2.51 26.56 16.50
N LEU A 18 -1.96 25.92 15.49
CA LEU A 18 -2.46 24.64 14.98
C LEU A 18 -1.90 23.52 15.87
N ASN A 19 -2.77 22.75 16.50
CA ASN A 19 -2.39 21.58 17.28
C ASN A 19 -2.49 20.34 16.39
N LEU A 20 -1.39 19.59 16.32
CA LEU A 20 -1.31 18.33 15.57
C LEU A 20 -1.30 17.15 16.53
N THR A 21 -1.72 16.00 16.06
CA THR A 21 -1.65 14.72 16.78
C THR A 21 -0.26 14.08 16.74
N ILE A 22 0.68 14.71 16.03
CA ILE A 22 2.05 14.20 15.86
C ILE A 22 2.77 14.18 17.21
N ASP A 23 3.24 13.00 17.61
CA ASP A 23 4.17 12.80 18.71
C ASP A 23 5.60 13.03 18.20
N THR A 24 6.27 14.04 18.72
CA THR A 24 7.60 14.46 18.25
C THR A 24 8.68 13.43 18.55
N ASP A 25 8.56 12.68 19.63
CA ASP A 25 9.54 11.65 20.01
C ASP A 25 9.41 10.43 19.09
N LEU A 26 8.18 9.99 18.81
CA LEU A 26 7.91 8.94 17.84
C LEU A 26 8.30 9.36 16.42
N GLN A 27 8.00 10.60 16.03
CA GLN A 27 8.41 11.16 14.74
C GLN A 27 9.94 11.11 14.58
N TYR A 28 10.68 11.55 15.59
CA TYR A 28 12.14 11.53 15.59
C TYR A 28 12.68 10.09 15.52
N LEU A 29 12.21 9.21 16.40
CA LEU A 29 12.67 7.83 16.48
C LEU A 29 12.50 7.08 15.14
N ILE A 30 11.31 7.16 14.56
CA ILE A 30 11.01 6.49 13.29
C ILE A 30 11.84 7.08 12.14
N ARG A 31 12.03 8.40 12.14
CA ARG A 31 12.90 9.06 11.16
C ARG A 31 14.33 8.52 11.20
N GLU A 32 14.92 8.41 12.38
CA GLU A 32 16.28 7.89 12.56
C GLU A 32 16.41 6.43 12.09
N GLU A 33 15.41 5.59 12.35
CA GLU A 33 15.41 4.20 11.87
C GLU A 33 15.27 4.13 10.31
N LEU A 34 14.50 5.01 9.71
CA LEU A 34 14.41 5.08 8.24
C LEU A 34 15.73 5.55 7.62
N LEU A 35 16.41 6.52 8.23
CA LEU A 35 17.74 6.97 7.76
C LEU A 35 18.79 5.85 7.85
N LYS A 36 18.80 5.09 8.93
CA LYS A 36 19.66 3.88 9.04
C LYS A 36 19.34 2.87 7.95
N SER A 37 18.05 2.65 7.65
CA SER A 37 17.63 1.78 6.56
C SER A 37 18.13 2.28 5.20
N GLU A 38 18.09 3.59 4.94
CA GLU A 38 18.63 4.17 3.71
C GLU A 38 20.13 3.95 3.57
N GLU A 39 20.88 4.07 4.66
CA GLU A 39 22.33 3.79 4.67
C GLU A 39 22.65 2.33 4.34
N ILE A 40 21.86 1.39 4.89
CA ILE A 40 22.08 -0.06 4.72
C ILE A 40 21.66 -0.51 3.32
N PHE A 41 20.47 -0.14 2.88
CA PHE A 41 19.83 -0.65 1.66
C PHE A 41 19.99 0.26 0.45
N LYS A 42 20.57 1.46 0.62
CA LYS A 42 20.75 2.47 -0.43
C LYS A 42 19.43 2.83 -1.12
N ASN A 43 18.37 3.00 -0.33
CA ASN A 43 17.07 3.37 -0.83
C ASN A 43 17.10 4.74 -1.53
N ILE A 44 16.26 4.91 -2.54
CA ILE A 44 16.04 6.23 -3.19
C ILE A 44 15.05 7.10 -2.41
N GLY A 45 14.38 6.53 -1.43
CA GLY A 45 13.45 7.19 -0.51
C GLY A 45 12.73 6.21 0.36
N SER A 46 12.19 6.72 1.46
CA SER A 46 11.46 5.95 2.47
C SER A 46 10.22 6.73 2.92
N ALA A 47 9.20 6.03 3.36
CA ALA A 47 8.00 6.64 3.92
C ALA A 47 7.45 5.79 5.06
N SER A 48 6.92 6.45 6.09
CA SER A 48 6.26 5.78 7.21
C SER A 48 5.08 6.61 7.71
N ILE A 49 4.04 5.91 8.14
CA ILE A 49 2.91 6.48 8.85
C ILE A 49 2.62 5.60 10.07
N LEU A 50 2.43 6.23 11.22
CA LEU A 50 1.96 5.59 12.44
C LEU A 50 0.63 6.20 12.83
N MET A 51 -0.40 5.37 12.96
CA MET A 51 -1.77 5.78 13.24
C MET A 51 -2.35 4.98 14.39
N ASP A 52 -3.06 5.65 15.29
CA ASP A 52 -3.91 4.97 16.26
C ASP A 52 -5.16 4.43 15.55
N ILE A 53 -5.36 3.12 15.61
CA ILE A 53 -6.47 2.45 14.90
C ILE A 53 -7.85 2.71 15.50
N ASN A 54 -7.93 3.20 16.75
CA ASN A 54 -9.20 3.46 17.42
C ASN A 54 -9.68 4.89 17.18
N SER A 55 -8.75 5.88 17.19
CA SER A 55 -9.08 7.29 17.01
C SER A 55 -8.88 7.78 15.57
N GLY A 56 -8.00 7.12 14.81
CA GLY A 56 -7.56 7.58 13.49
C GLY A 56 -6.49 8.67 13.54
N GLU A 57 -6.01 9.04 14.73
CA GLU A 57 -4.96 10.04 14.91
C GLU A 57 -3.64 9.59 14.31
N ILE A 58 -3.02 10.49 13.55
CA ILE A 58 -1.68 10.25 13.01
C ILE A 58 -0.64 10.70 14.02
N LEU A 59 0.08 9.73 14.58
CA LEU A 59 1.11 9.97 15.59
C LEU A 59 2.48 10.25 14.97
N SER A 60 2.75 9.75 13.77
CA SER A 60 3.96 10.02 13.00
C SER A 60 3.69 9.91 11.50
N LEU A 61 4.27 10.81 10.72
CA LEU A 61 4.22 10.78 9.27
C LEU A 61 5.55 11.27 8.70
N ILE A 62 6.28 10.40 8.01
CA ILE A 62 7.61 10.66 7.53
C ILE A 62 7.71 10.34 6.05
N SER A 63 8.35 11.23 5.30
CA SER A 63 8.65 11.07 3.88
C SER A 63 10.10 11.49 3.64
N LEU A 64 10.97 10.55 3.26
CA LEU A 64 12.39 10.79 2.99
C LEU A 64 12.70 10.60 1.48
N PRO A 65 13.71 11.28 0.95
CA PRO A 65 14.46 12.37 1.58
C PRO A 65 13.59 13.58 1.89
N ASP A 66 13.85 14.22 3.01
CA ASP A 66 13.20 15.46 3.43
C ASP A 66 14.00 16.71 3.00
N PHE A 67 13.50 17.87 3.35
CA PHE A 67 14.13 19.14 3.03
C PHE A 67 14.07 20.12 4.20
N ASN A 68 15.00 21.07 4.20
CA ASN A 68 15.02 22.11 5.21
C ASN A 68 14.05 23.23 4.84
N LEU A 69 12.98 23.41 5.61
CA LEU A 69 11.94 24.44 5.41
C LEU A 69 12.50 25.89 5.41
N ASN A 70 13.64 26.12 6.07
CA ASN A 70 14.27 27.44 6.14
C ASN A 70 15.16 27.76 4.92
N LYS A 71 15.33 26.83 3.99
CA LYS A 71 16.09 27.03 2.75
C LYS A 71 15.14 26.99 1.55
N ARG A 72 15.14 28.09 0.76
CA ARG A 72 14.46 28.07 -0.53
C ARG A 72 15.15 27.07 -1.47
N GLN A 73 14.37 26.19 -2.09
CA GLN A 73 14.83 25.18 -3.04
C GLN A 73 13.95 25.23 -4.28
N GLU A 74 14.42 24.64 -5.38
CA GLU A 74 13.66 24.54 -6.63
C GLU A 74 12.47 23.60 -6.44
N LEU A 75 11.32 23.96 -7.01
CA LEU A 75 10.03 23.28 -6.78
C LEU A 75 9.90 21.89 -7.41
N ASP A 76 10.79 21.55 -8.34
CA ASP A 76 10.72 20.26 -9.07
C ASP A 76 11.45 19.11 -8.38
N ASP A 77 11.94 19.33 -7.17
CA ASP A 77 12.66 18.31 -6.42
C ASP A 77 11.68 17.27 -5.81
N LEU A 78 11.96 15.98 -6.04
CA LEU A 78 11.21 14.85 -5.49
C LEU A 78 11.09 14.86 -3.96
N ARG A 79 11.97 15.59 -3.26
CA ARG A 79 11.91 15.81 -1.81
C ARG A 79 10.64 16.52 -1.37
N PHE A 80 10.03 17.35 -2.23
CA PHE A 80 8.79 18.06 -1.95
C PHE A 80 7.53 17.18 -2.09
N THR A 81 7.67 15.97 -2.61
CA THR A 81 6.55 15.04 -2.73
C THR A 81 6.41 14.25 -1.43
N ASN A 82 5.28 14.40 -0.75
CA ASN A 82 4.94 13.55 0.39
C ASN A 82 4.62 12.14 -0.11
N LYS A 83 5.55 11.23 0.11
CA LYS A 83 5.46 9.84 -0.36
C LYS A 83 4.35 9.04 0.34
N VAL A 84 3.96 9.45 1.55
CA VAL A 84 2.86 8.79 2.28
C VAL A 84 1.51 9.08 1.64
N THR A 85 1.26 10.34 1.27
CA THR A 85 -0.06 10.77 0.80
C THR A 85 -0.19 10.86 -0.72
N LYS A 86 0.91 11.11 -1.43
CA LYS A 86 0.94 11.23 -2.91
C LYS A 86 1.60 10.05 -3.61
N GLY A 87 2.39 9.24 -2.90
CA GLY A 87 3.09 8.12 -3.50
C GLY A 87 2.11 7.07 -4.03
N VAL A 88 2.40 6.55 -5.22
CA VAL A 88 1.69 5.42 -5.82
C VAL A 88 2.70 4.29 -5.99
N TYR A 89 2.41 3.16 -5.37
CA TYR A 89 3.35 2.04 -5.31
C TYR A 89 2.69 0.73 -5.71
N GLU A 90 3.47 -0.14 -6.33
CA GLU A 90 3.12 -1.55 -6.43
C GLU A 90 3.42 -2.22 -5.08
N LEU A 91 2.38 -2.57 -4.34
CA LEU A 91 2.52 -3.11 -2.99
C LEU A 91 3.09 -4.54 -2.96
N GLY A 92 3.11 -5.20 -4.12
CA GLY A 92 3.65 -6.54 -4.26
C GLY A 92 2.96 -7.54 -3.32
N SER A 93 3.74 -8.45 -2.77
CA SER A 93 3.24 -9.58 -1.96
C SER A 93 2.48 -9.19 -0.69
N VAL A 94 2.61 -7.97 -0.20
CA VAL A 94 1.79 -7.48 0.92
C VAL A 94 0.31 -7.48 0.55
N PHE A 95 -0.02 -7.24 -0.72
CA PHE A 95 -1.39 -7.22 -1.22
C PHE A 95 -2.08 -8.59 -1.18
N LYS A 96 -1.32 -9.69 -1.11
CA LYS A 96 -1.86 -11.06 -0.99
C LYS A 96 -2.69 -11.25 0.27
N THR A 97 -2.41 -10.49 1.33
CA THR A 97 -3.22 -10.48 2.55
C THR A 97 -4.65 -10.03 2.26
N LEU A 98 -4.81 -8.97 1.44
CA LEU A 98 -6.13 -8.47 1.04
C LEU A 98 -6.84 -9.45 0.11
N THR A 99 -6.09 -10.14 -0.75
CA THR A 99 -6.64 -11.18 -1.63
C THR A 99 -7.22 -12.34 -0.81
N LEU A 100 -6.47 -12.82 0.18
CA LEU A 100 -6.95 -13.89 1.05
C LEU A 100 -8.12 -13.42 1.94
N ALA A 101 -8.03 -12.21 2.48
CA ALA A 101 -9.09 -11.60 3.27
C ALA A 101 -10.40 -11.49 2.48
N SER A 102 -10.34 -11.12 1.20
CA SER A 102 -11.53 -11.07 0.32
C SER A 102 -12.20 -12.42 0.18
N ALA A 103 -11.42 -13.50 0.11
CA ALA A 103 -11.96 -14.84 -0.01
C ALA A 103 -12.61 -15.34 1.29
N PHE A 104 -12.09 -14.92 2.44
CA PHE A 104 -12.68 -15.21 3.74
C PHE A 104 -13.94 -14.38 4.00
N GLU A 105 -13.93 -13.10 3.67
CA GLU A 105 -15.11 -12.22 3.81
C GLU A 105 -16.35 -12.77 3.11
N TYR A 106 -16.16 -13.41 1.96
CA TYR A 106 -17.27 -14.03 1.20
C TYR A 106 -17.41 -15.54 1.45
N GLU A 107 -16.75 -16.08 2.47
CA GLU A 107 -16.81 -17.50 2.84
C GLU A 107 -16.52 -18.47 1.68
N ILE A 108 -15.70 -18.04 0.71
CA ILE A 108 -15.39 -18.83 -0.50
C ILE A 108 -14.43 -19.98 -0.19
N LEU A 109 -13.56 -19.77 0.79
CA LEU A 109 -12.59 -20.77 1.23
C LEU A 109 -12.26 -20.62 2.72
N LYS A 110 -11.60 -21.63 3.25
CA LYS A 110 -11.06 -21.67 4.61
C LYS A 110 -9.54 -21.75 4.56
N PRO A 111 -8.81 -21.44 5.66
CA PRO A 111 -7.34 -21.52 5.68
C PRO A 111 -6.78 -22.88 5.18
N ASN A 112 -7.45 -23.98 5.51
CA ASN A 112 -7.08 -25.33 5.12
C ASN A 112 -7.63 -25.78 3.75
N THR A 113 -8.31 -24.92 3.00
CA THR A 113 -8.77 -25.24 1.65
C THR A 113 -7.57 -25.53 0.74
N MET A 114 -7.54 -26.72 0.16
CA MET A 114 -6.45 -27.18 -0.69
C MET A 114 -6.60 -26.66 -2.12
N PHE A 115 -5.48 -26.21 -2.66
CA PHE A 115 -5.28 -25.92 -4.08
C PHE A 115 -4.30 -26.94 -4.62
N GLU A 116 -4.75 -27.73 -5.57
CA GLU A 116 -3.95 -28.78 -6.17
C GLU A 116 -3.46 -28.38 -7.57
N ASN A 117 -2.35 -28.98 -7.98
CA ASN A 117 -1.79 -28.80 -9.32
C ASN A 117 -1.55 -27.32 -9.70
N LEU A 118 -1.04 -26.53 -8.75
CA LEU A 118 -0.61 -25.17 -9.04
C LEU A 118 0.55 -25.20 -10.02
N GLU A 119 0.40 -24.53 -11.14
CA GLU A 119 1.45 -24.42 -12.15
C GLU A 119 2.58 -23.53 -11.61
N GLN A 120 3.80 -23.68 -12.14
CA GLN A 120 4.93 -22.79 -11.82
C GLN A 120 4.85 -21.46 -12.59
N LYS A 121 4.08 -21.42 -13.66
CA LYS A 121 3.85 -20.23 -14.49
C LYS A 121 2.52 -20.31 -15.22
N ILE A 122 1.88 -19.18 -15.35
CA ILE A 122 0.65 -18.99 -16.13
C ILE A 122 0.83 -17.81 -17.08
N TYR A 123 -0.02 -17.69 -18.08
CA TYR A 123 0.02 -16.58 -19.03
C TYR A 123 -1.28 -15.80 -19.01
N CYS A 124 -1.17 -14.47 -19.08
CA CYS A 124 -2.32 -13.59 -19.20
C CYS A 124 -2.04 -12.48 -20.20
N ALA A 125 -2.84 -12.44 -21.28
CA ALA A 125 -2.65 -11.50 -22.40
C ALA A 125 -1.20 -11.47 -22.95
N GLY A 126 -0.56 -12.63 -23.05
CA GLY A 126 0.81 -12.76 -23.54
C GLY A 126 1.91 -12.54 -22.49
N ASN A 127 1.58 -12.00 -21.32
CA ASN A 127 2.54 -11.81 -20.24
C ASN A 127 2.58 -13.03 -19.32
N GLN A 128 3.79 -13.41 -18.92
CA GLN A 128 4.02 -14.51 -17.98
C GLN A 128 3.86 -14.02 -16.54
N ILE A 129 3.13 -14.78 -15.75
CA ILE A 129 3.12 -14.70 -14.28
C ILE A 129 3.77 -15.98 -13.77
N SER A 130 4.80 -15.86 -12.95
CA SER A 130 5.54 -17.00 -12.40
C SER A 130 5.66 -16.90 -10.88
N GLU A 131 5.96 -18.03 -10.26
CA GLU A 131 6.39 -18.05 -8.88
C GLU A 131 7.79 -17.40 -8.74
N TYR A 132 8.05 -16.82 -7.58
CA TYR A 132 9.39 -16.32 -7.24
C TYR A 132 10.32 -17.47 -6.87
N ASP A 133 9.81 -18.46 -6.12
CA ASP A 133 10.52 -19.67 -5.74
C ASP A 133 10.07 -20.84 -6.63
N GLU A 134 10.96 -21.28 -7.53
CA GLU A 134 10.70 -22.39 -8.45
C GLU A 134 10.53 -23.75 -7.74
N LYS A 135 10.85 -23.84 -6.44
CA LYS A 135 10.72 -25.05 -5.62
C LYS A 135 9.42 -25.13 -4.83
N LEU A 136 8.51 -24.17 -5.05
CA LEU A 136 7.21 -24.23 -4.38
C LEU A 136 6.46 -25.52 -4.75
N PRO A 137 5.85 -26.21 -3.73
CA PRO A 137 4.98 -27.35 -3.99
C PRO A 137 3.80 -26.97 -4.89
N THR A 138 3.37 -27.90 -5.71
CA THR A 138 2.19 -27.73 -6.60
C THR A 138 0.86 -27.84 -5.83
N ASN A 139 0.90 -28.35 -4.62
CA ASN A 139 -0.29 -28.48 -3.74
C ASN A 139 -0.06 -27.67 -2.48
N LEU A 140 -0.87 -26.64 -2.27
CA LEU A 140 -0.79 -25.72 -1.15
C LEU A 140 -2.18 -25.44 -0.59
N THR A 141 -2.29 -25.36 0.74
CA THR A 141 -3.50 -24.79 1.35
C THR A 141 -3.56 -23.27 1.14
N ALA A 142 -4.73 -22.68 1.33
CA ALA A 142 -4.89 -21.21 1.27
C ALA A 142 -3.95 -20.49 2.24
N GLU A 143 -3.76 -21.01 3.45
CA GLU A 143 -2.78 -20.51 4.42
C GLU A 143 -1.35 -20.63 3.88
N GLN A 144 -0.97 -21.78 3.34
CA GLN A 144 0.36 -22.00 2.79
C GLN A 144 0.65 -21.11 1.58
N ILE A 145 -0.35 -20.78 0.76
CA ILE A 145 -0.23 -19.81 -0.33
C ILE A 145 0.23 -18.46 0.19
N LEU A 146 -0.35 -17.98 1.29
CA LEU A 146 0.07 -16.72 1.92
C LEU A 146 1.47 -16.84 2.55
N VAL A 147 1.68 -17.85 3.41
CA VAL A 147 2.95 -18.05 4.13
C VAL A 147 4.13 -18.25 3.19
N ARG A 148 3.93 -18.97 2.08
CA ARG A 148 4.94 -19.20 1.04
C ARG A 148 4.99 -18.09 -0.01
N SER A 149 4.10 -17.12 0.09
CA SER A 149 4.00 -16.00 -0.86
C SER A 149 3.83 -16.45 -2.32
N SER A 150 3.01 -17.47 -2.57
CA SER A 150 2.74 -17.97 -3.91
C SER A 150 1.99 -16.93 -4.75
N ASN A 151 2.54 -16.56 -5.90
CA ASN A 151 1.89 -15.66 -6.86
C ASN A 151 0.71 -16.35 -7.53
N ILE A 152 0.94 -17.57 -8.05
CA ILE A 152 -0.08 -18.32 -8.77
C ILE A 152 -1.19 -18.78 -7.84
N GLY A 153 -0.85 -19.21 -6.62
CA GLY A 153 -1.84 -19.49 -5.61
C GLY A 153 -2.75 -18.29 -5.33
N SER A 154 -2.19 -17.09 -5.22
CA SER A 154 -2.96 -15.85 -5.04
C SER A 154 -3.87 -15.55 -6.22
N VAL A 155 -3.39 -15.76 -7.45
CA VAL A 155 -4.22 -15.67 -8.66
C VAL A 155 -5.39 -16.65 -8.59
N ARG A 156 -5.15 -17.90 -8.20
CA ARG A 156 -6.22 -18.91 -8.08
C ARG A 156 -7.25 -18.57 -7.01
N ILE A 157 -6.81 -17.99 -5.88
CA ILE A 157 -7.72 -17.47 -4.85
C ILE A 157 -8.60 -16.36 -5.44
N ALA A 158 -7.99 -15.34 -6.07
CA ALA A 158 -8.74 -14.24 -6.66
C ALA A 158 -9.70 -14.69 -7.77
N GLN A 159 -9.32 -15.68 -8.57
CA GLN A 159 -10.20 -16.27 -9.58
C GLN A 159 -11.42 -16.96 -8.96
N LYS A 160 -11.28 -17.61 -7.79
CA LYS A 160 -12.41 -18.19 -7.05
C LYS A 160 -13.33 -17.11 -6.47
N VAL A 161 -12.76 -15.99 -6.00
CA VAL A 161 -13.53 -14.83 -5.52
C VAL A 161 -14.32 -14.19 -6.68
N GLY A 162 -13.70 -14.05 -7.82
CA GLY A 162 -14.25 -13.38 -9.00
C GLY A 162 -14.13 -11.87 -8.95
N ILE A 163 -14.21 -11.23 -10.13
CA ILE A 163 -13.93 -9.79 -10.29
C ILE A 163 -14.86 -8.92 -9.44
N ASP A 164 -16.16 -9.21 -9.46
CA ASP A 164 -17.15 -8.33 -8.82
C ASP A 164 -17.02 -8.31 -7.30
N LYS A 165 -16.90 -9.49 -6.69
CA LYS A 165 -16.70 -9.62 -5.23
C LYS A 165 -15.36 -9.04 -4.81
N TYR A 166 -14.29 -9.35 -5.55
CA TYR A 166 -12.95 -8.83 -5.26
C TYR A 166 -12.91 -7.30 -5.31
N LYS A 167 -13.46 -6.70 -6.37
CA LYS A 167 -13.59 -5.25 -6.51
C LYS A 167 -14.45 -4.64 -5.39
N SER A 168 -15.57 -5.28 -5.06
CA SER A 168 -16.47 -4.83 -3.98
C SER A 168 -15.75 -4.84 -2.63
N PHE A 169 -14.98 -5.89 -2.34
CA PHE A 169 -14.17 -5.96 -1.12
C PHE A 169 -13.14 -4.84 -1.05
N LEU A 170 -12.33 -4.64 -2.11
CA LEU A 170 -11.31 -3.59 -2.15
C LEU A 170 -11.92 -2.20 -2.00
N LYS A 171 -13.10 -1.97 -2.56
CA LYS A 171 -13.84 -0.73 -2.37
C LYS A 171 -14.34 -0.58 -0.93
N LYS A 172 -14.90 -1.64 -0.34
CA LYS A 172 -15.38 -1.63 1.05
C LYS A 172 -14.30 -1.24 2.05
N ILE A 173 -13.06 -1.67 1.82
CA ILE A 173 -11.91 -1.33 2.67
C ILE A 173 -11.17 -0.05 2.24
N GLY A 174 -11.71 0.71 1.29
CA GLY A 174 -11.19 2.01 0.88
C GLY A 174 -9.99 2.00 -0.09
N VAL A 175 -9.50 0.82 -0.51
CA VAL A 175 -8.31 0.72 -1.40
C VAL A 175 -8.54 1.37 -2.77
N LEU A 176 -9.77 1.41 -3.26
CA LEU A 176 -10.12 1.97 -4.56
C LEU A 176 -10.61 3.42 -4.50
N ASP A 177 -10.72 3.98 -3.31
CA ASP A 177 -11.23 5.33 -3.11
C ASP A 177 -10.09 6.31 -2.82
N LYS A 178 -10.33 7.59 -3.08
CA LYS A 178 -9.41 8.64 -2.66
C LYS A 178 -9.39 8.69 -1.14
N ILE A 179 -8.20 8.68 -0.56
CA ILE A 179 -8.02 8.82 0.89
C ILE A 179 -8.53 10.19 1.33
N GLN A 180 -9.35 10.22 2.38
CA GLN A 180 -9.69 11.45 3.09
C GLN A 180 -8.61 11.72 4.14
N PHE A 181 -7.97 12.87 4.04
CA PHE A 181 -6.87 13.25 4.90
C PHE A 181 -6.91 14.76 5.13
N ASP A 182 -6.45 15.22 6.28
CA ASP A 182 -6.54 16.64 6.68
C ASP A 182 -5.61 17.58 5.91
N ILE A 183 -4.77 17.05 5.02
CA ILE A 183 -3.98 17.84 4.09
C ILE A 183 -4.44 17.64 2.65
N GLU A 184 -4.36 18.68 1.83
CA GLU A 184 -4.82 18.66 0.44
C GLU A 184 -3.98 17.77 -0.48
N GLU A 185 -2.74 17.48 -0.10
CA GLU A 185 -1.77 16.73 -0.88
C GLU A 185 -2.01 15.23 -0.83
N VAL A 186 -3.12 14.78 -1.42
CA VAL A 186 -3.47 13.36 -1.49
C VAL A 186 -3.47 12.89 -2.94
N GLY A 187 -2.84 11.73 -3.18
CA GLY A 187 -2.83 11.07 -4.47
C GLY A 187 -4.23 10.63 -4.92
N GLN A 188 -4.38 10.44 -6.22
CA GLN A 188 -5.62 9.91 -6.80
C GLN A 188 -5.43 8.42 -7.08
N PRO A 189 -6.44 7.57 -6.79
CA PRO A 189 -6.41 6.18 -7.19
C PRO A 189 -6.26 6.06 -8.71
N LEU A 190 -5.46 5.10 -9.17
CA LEU A 190 -5.33 4.82 -10.59
C LEU A 190 -6.60 4.15 -11.10
N ASN A 191 -7.19 4.72 -12.16
CA ASN A 191 -8.32 4.13 -12.85
C ASN A 191 -7.83 3.10 -13.87
N PHE A 192 -8.34 1.87 -13.79
CA PHE A 192 -8.07 0.82 -14.75
C PHE A 192 -9.31 -0.02 -15.06
N ARG A 193 -9.29 -0.66 -16.23
CA ARG A 193 -10.38 -1.55 -16.63
C ARG A 193 -10.19 -2.93 -15.98
N TRP A 194 -11.16 -3.35 -15.20
CA TRP A 194 -11.20 -4.68 -14.63
C TRP A 194 -11.36 -5.75 -15.72
N GLY A 195 -10.60 -6.82 -15.60
CA GLY A 195 -10.61 -7.98 -16.48
C GLY A 195 -9.83 -9.12 -15.84
N LYS A 196 -9.82 -10.29 -16.46
CA LYS A 196 -9.19 -11.50 -15.93
C LYS A 196 -7.70 -11.29 -15.60
N CYS A 197 -6.97 -10.60 -16.49
CA CYS A 197 -5.54 -10.34 -16.27
C CYS A 197 -5.30 -9.30 -15.19
N LYS A 198 -6.10 -8.23 -15.13
CA LYS A 198 -6.00 -7.24 -14.06
C LYS A 198 -6.31 -7.86 -12.69
N LEU A 199 -7.34 -8.72 -12.60
CA LEU A 199 -7.61 -9.49 -11.39
C LEU A 199 -6.40 -10.34 -10.98
N ALA A 200 -5.78 -11.04 -11.96
CA ALA A 200 -4.61 -11.87 -11.72
C ALA A 200 -3.43 -11.05 -11.18
N THR A 201 -3.06 -9.94 -11.84
CA THR A 201 -1.91 -9.14 -11.41
C THR A 201 -2.17 -8.42 -10.09
N THR A 202 -3.37 -7.85 -9.90
CA THR A 202 -3.75 -7.20 -8.63
C THR A 202 -3.73 -8.16 -7.46
N SER A 203 -4.02 -9.45 -7.65
CA SER A 203 -4.06 -10.45 -6.58
C SER A 203 -2.73 -10.62 -5.82
N PHE A 204 -1.61 -10.27 -6.44
CA PHE A 204 -0.28 -10.30 -5.81
C PHE A 204 0.41 -8.92 -5.83
N GLY A 205 -0.37 -7.85 -6.02
CA GLY A 205 0.05 -6.46 -5.83
C GLY A 205 0.79 -5.84 -7.00
N HIS A 206 0.57 -6.31 -8.24
CA HIS A 206 1.11 -5.73 -9.45
C HIS A 206 0.01 -5.13 -10.34
N GLY A 207 0.29 -3.96 -10.95
CA GLY A 207 -0.55 -3.37 -11.98
C GLY A 207 -1.29 -2.11 -11.66
#